data_b460f9d004b58b7d3b156195e9c8c414
#
_entry.id   b460f9d004b58b7d3b156195e9c8c414
#
_cell.length_a   1.000
_cell.length_b   1.000
_cell.length_c   1.000
_cell.angle_alpha   90.00
_cell.angle_beta   90.00
_cell.angle_gamma   90.00
#
_symmetry.space_group_name_H-M   'P 1'
#
loop_
_entity.id
_entity.type
_entity.pdbx_description
1 polymer ?
#
loop_
_entity_poly.entity_id
_entity_poly.type
_entity_poly.pdbx_seq_one_letter_code
_entity_poly.pdbx_strand_id
1 'polypeptide(L)'
;SATLYEDEEFRVILDLGPASKGHSLILPKKHAANIYELPDETAGKAMILAKKMAGKLRDALNCDGFNVVQNNGEIARLCFIFTCI
;
A
#
# COMPACT_ATOMS: atom_id res chain seq x y z
N SER A 1 13.65 -0.48 -4.60
CA SER A 1 12.59 0.18 -3.84
C SER A 1 12.98 0.33 -2.37
N ALA A 2 12.56 1.42 -1.75
CA ALA A 2 12.85 1.70 -0.35
C ALA A 2 11.72 1.20 0.54
N THR A 3 12.07 0.59 1.67
CA THR A 3 11.09 0.22 2.67
C THR A 3 10.78 1.43 3.55
N LEU A 4 9.52 1.83 3.59
CA LEU A 4 9.06 2.96 4.40
C LEU A 4 8.61 2.53 5.79
N TYR A 5 8.07 1.32 5.89
CA TYR A 5 7.50 0.80 7.12
C TYR A 5 7.46 -0.72 7.04
N GLU A 6 7.63 -1.37 8.17
CA GLU A 6 7.53 -2.83 8.24
C GLU A 6 7.13 -3.26 9.63
N ASP A 7 6.19 -4.20 9.71
CA ASP A 7 5.83 -4.86 10.96
C ASP A 7 5.68 -6.36 10.72
N GLU A 8 5.07 -7.08 11.64
CA GLU A 8 4.92 -8.53 11.51
C GLU A 8 3.99 -8.94 10.38
N GLU A 9 3.06 -8.08 9.99
CA GLU A 9 2.01 -8.42 9.03
C GLU A 9 2.19 -7.74 7.67
N PHE A 10 2.85 -6.57 7.61
CA PHE A 10 2.90 -5.76 6.40
C PHE A 10 4.29 -5.21 6.14
N ARG A 11 4.53 -4.91 4.88
CA ARG A 11 5.68 -4.14 4.44
C ARG A 11 5.18 -3.06 3.49
N VAL A 12 5.64 -1.84 3.70
CA VAL A 12 5.33 -0.71 2.83
C VAL A 12 6.59 -0.32 2.10
N ILE A 13 6.52 -0.30 0.78
CA ILE A 13 7.66 0.08 -0.05
C ILE A 13 7.28 1.29 -0.91
N LEU A 14 8.28 2.11 -1.20
CA LEU A 14 8.16 3.24 -2.11
C LEU A 14 8.79 2.87 -3.45
N ASP A 15 8.05 3.08 -4.53
CA ASP A 15 8.58 2.96 -5.86
C ASP A 15 9.31 4.27 -6.21
N LEU A 16 10.60 4.16 -6.47
CA LEU A 16 11.44 5.32 -6.79
C LEU A 16 11.58 5.57 -8.29
N GLY A 17 10.77 4.92 -9.12
CA GLY A 17 10.77 5.13 -10.55
C GLY A 17 10.41 6.57 -10.92
N PRO A 18 11.00 7.13 -12.01
CA PRO A 18 10.82 8.53 -12.36
C PRO A 18 9.37 8.92 -12.70
N ALA A 19 8.55 7.96 -13.08
CA ALA A 19 7.14 8.21 -13.42
C ALA A 19 6.19 7.98 -12.23
N SER A 20 6.73 7.66 -11.06
CA SER A 20 5.93 7.10 -9.95
C SER A 20 5.89 8.00 -8.73
N LYS A 21 5.72 9.31 -8.90
CA LYS A 21 5.67 10.22 -7.75
C LYS A 21 4.69 9.73 -6.69
N GLY A 22 5.22 9.37 -5.53
CA GLY A 22 4.41 8.92 -4.40
C GLY A 22 3.74 7.56 -4.60
N HIS A 23 4.22 6.75 -5.54
CA HIS A 23 3.69 5.41 -5.75
C HIS A 23 4.22 4.47 -4.68
N SER A 24 3.36 4.06 -3.77
CA SER A 24 3.73 3.21 -2.63
C SER A 24 2.86 1.97 -2.61
N LEU A 25 3.46 0.87 -2.15
CA LEU A 25 2.79 -0.43 -2.09
C LEU A 25 2.74 -0.91 -0.65
N ILE A 26 1.56 -1.31 -0.21
CA ILE A 26 1.38 -2.00 1.07
C ILE A 26 1.19 -3.46 0.76
N LEU A 27 2.12 -4.28 1.20
CA LEU A 27 2.17 -5.69 0.90
C LEU A 27 1.98 -6.52 2.17
N PRO A 28 0.98 -7.41 2.22
CA PRO A 28 0.90 -8.37 3.30
C PRO A 28 2.11 -9.31 3.23
N LYS A 29 2.70 -9.61 4.36
CA LYS A 29 3.81 -10.59 4.42
C LYS A 29 3.32 -12.00 4.15
N LYS A 30 2.12 -12.32 4.64
CA LYS A 30 1.49 -13.60 4.35
C LYS A 30 0.92 -13.55 2.93
N HIS A 31 1.31 -14.52 2.11
CA HIS A 31 0.85 -14.57 0.73
C HIS A 31 -0.66 -14.71 0.64
N ALA A 32 -1.28 -13.86 -0.17
CA ALA A 32 -2.67 -13.96 -0.54
C ALA A 32 -2.83 -13.44 -1.96
N ALA A 33 -3.60 -14.14 -2.77
CA ALA A 33 -3.81 -13.74 -4.16
C ALA A 33 -4.89 -12.68 -4.27
N ASN A 34 -5.82 -12.65 -3.35
CA ASN A 34 -6.96 -11.72 -3.40
C ASN A 34 -7.51 -11.43 -2.00
N ILE A 35 -8.35 -10.40 -1.93
CA ILE A 35 -8.88 -9.93 -0.65
C ILE A 35 -9.76 -10.98 0.05
N TYR A 36 -10.36 -11.90 -0.69
CA TYR A 36 -11.18 -12.95 -0.09
C TYR A 36 -10.36 -13.86 0.84
N GLU A 37 -9.06 -13.99 0.57
CA GLU A 37 -8.17 -14.85 1.34
C GLU A 37 -7.66 -14.21 2.61
N LEU A 38 -7.81 -12.88 2.76
CA LEU A 38 -7.38 -12.20 3.96
C LEU A 38 -8.39 -12.39 5.09
N PRO A 39 -7.93 -12.72 6.31
CA PRO A 39 -8.80 -12.61 7.47
C PRO A 39 -9.34 -11.18 7.62
N ASP A 40 -10.56 -11.05 8.11
CA ASP A 40 -11.18 -9.74 8.30
C ASP A 40 -10.32 -8.79 9.12
N GLU A 41 -9.71 -9.31 10.18
CA GLU A 41 -8.84 -8.52 11.04
C GLU A 41 -7.64 -7.97 10.27
N THR A 42 -7.00 -8.79 9.45
CA THR A 42 -5.87 -8.37 8.63
C THR A 42 -6.28 -7.34 7.59
N ALA A 43 -7.42 -7.54 6.94
CA ALA A 43 -7.96 -6.58 5.98
C ALA A 43 -8.22 -5.21 6.63
N GLY A 44 -8.78 -5.21 7.85
CA GLY A 44 -9.00 -3.98 8.60
C GLY A 44 -7.70 -3.27 8.94
N LYS A 45 -6.68 -4.01 9.39
CA LYS A 45 -5.36 -3.44 9.69
C LYS A 45 -4.69 -2.87 8.44
N ALA A 46 -4.86 -3.51 7.29
CA ALA A 46 -4.32 -3.01 6.04
C ALA A 46 -4.90 -1.63 5.69
N MET A 47 -6.20 -1.45 5.86
CA MET A 47 -6.85 -0.17 5.58
C MET A 47 -6.44 0.91 6.58
N ILE A 48 -6.30 0.57 7.85
CA ILE A 48 -5.79 1.51 8.86
C ILE A 48 -4.38 1.96 8.49
N LEU A 49 -3.54 1.02 8.09
CA LEU A 49 -2.16 1.32 7.66
C LEU A 49 -2.16 2.20 6.42
N ALA A 50 -3.03 1.91 5.45
CA ALA A 50 -3.17 2.73 4.24
C ALA A 50 -3.54 4.17 4.58
N LYS A 51 -4.46 4.36 5.51
CA LYS A 51 -4.86 5.70 5.98
C LYS A 51 -3.67 6.45 6.59
N LYS A 52 -2.89 5.80 7.44
CA LYS A 52 -1.72 6.41 8.08
C LYS A 52 -0.66 6.78 7.06
N MET A 53 -0.36 5.88 6.14
CA MET A 53 0.66 6.11 5.11
C MET A 53 0.22 7.21 4.14
N ALA A 54 -1.07 7.22 3.77
CA ALA A 54 -1.61 8.26 2.90
C ALA A 54 -1.44 9.65 3.50
N GLY A 55 -1.70 9.81 4.80
CA GLY A 55 -1.50 11.08 5.47
C GLY A 55 -0.04 11.53 5.45
N LYS A 56 0.87 10.62 5.76
CA LYS A 56 2.31 10.93 5.75
C LYS A 56 2.83 11.26 4.35
N LEU A 57 2.41 10.51 3.35
CA LEU A 57 2.85 10.72 1.97
C LEU A 57 2.27 12.01 1.39
N ARG A 58 1.00 12.31 1.69
CA ARG A 58 0.39 13.58 1.28
C ARG A 58 1.21 14.76 1.79
N ASP A 59 1.57 14.73 3.08
CA ASP A 59 2.31 15.83 3.69
C ASP A 59 3.74 15.92 3.15
N ALA A 60 4.40 14.77 2.98
CA ALA A 60 5.78 14.73 2.49
C ALA A 60 5.90 15.15 1.02
N LEU A 61 4.91 14.79 0.21
CA LEU A 61 4.95 14.98 -1.25
C LEU A 61 4.08 16.16 -1.71
N ASN A 62 3.34 16.76 -0.78
CA ASN A 62 2.45 17.89 -1.08
C ASN A 62 1.46 17.56 -2.19
N CYS A 63 0.80 16.42 -2.08
CA CYS A 63 -0.18 15.98 -3.08
C CYS A 63 -1.44 16.83 -3.04
N ASP A 64 -1.96 17.21 -4.21
CA ASP A 64 -3.27 17.88 -4.32
C ASP A 64 -4.41 16.90 -4.07
N GLY A 65 -4.20 15.66 -4.40
CA GLY A 65 -5.11 14.56 -4.14
C GLY A 65 -4.35 13.25 -4.26
N PHE A 66 -5.04 12.14 -3.99
CA PHE A 66 -4.41 10.83 -4.10
C PHE A 66 -5.46 9.74 -4.28
N ASN A 67 -5.02 8.60 -4.78
CA ASN A 67 -5.83 7.40 -4.89
C ASN A 67 -5.22 6.31 -4.02
N VAL A 68 -6.09 5.48 -3.44
CA VAL A 68 -5.71 4.21 -2.82
C VAL A 68 -6.45 3.12 -3.58
N VAL A 69 -5.70 2.24 -4.21
CA VAL A 69 -6.24 1.16 -5.03
C VAL A 69 -5.85 -0.18 -4.42
N GLN A 70 -6.78 -1.11 -4.34
CA GLN A 70 -6.52 -2.45 -3.86
C GLN A 70 -6.59 -3.41 -5.04
N ASN A 71 -5.48 -4.12 -5.30
CA ASN A 71 -5.36 -5.07 -6.41
C ASN A 71 -5.48 -6.51 -5.94
N ASN A 72 -6.07 -7.34 -6.79
CA ASN A 72 -6.30 -8.76 -6.56
C ASN A 72 -5.91 -9.57 -7.78
N GLY A 73 -5.68 -10.86 -7.56
CA GLY A 73 -5.39 -11.81 -8.63
C GLY A 73 -3.98 -12.37 -8.52
N GLU A 74 -3.77 -13.57 -9.05
CA GLU A 74 -2.49 -14.25 -8.94
C GLU A 74 -1.34 -13.48 -9.56
N ILE A 75 -1.58 -12.83 -10.69
CA ILE A 75 -0.55 -12.05 -11.39
C ILE A 75 -0.29 -10.73 -10.66
N ALA A 76 -1.34 -10.03 -10.29
CA ALA A 76 -1.22 -8.73 -9.61
C ALA A 76 -0.79 -8.86 -8.15
N ARG A 77 -1.10 -9.99 -7.54
CA ARG A 77 -0.97 -10.24 -6.10
C ARG A 77 -1.84 -9.27 -5.31
N LEU A 78 -2.12 -9.61 -4.07
CA LEU A 78 -2.87 -8.71 -3.21
C LEU A 78 -1.95 -7.59 -2.73
N CYS A 79 -2.31 -6.37 -3.04
CA CYS A 79 -1.61 -5.20 -2.53
C CYS A 79 -2.54 -3.99 -2.50
N PHE A 80 -2.15 -2.99 -1.71
CA PHE A 80 -2.80 -1.69 -1.71
C PHE A 80 -1.79 -0.70 -2.26
N ILE A 81 -2.23 0.14 -3.19
CA ILE A 81 -1.36 1.09 -3.87
C ILE A 81 -1.83 2.51 -3.59
N PHE A 82 -0.92 3.33 -3.06
CA PHE A 82 -1.13 4.77 -2.94
C PHE A 82 -0.47 5.45 -4.13
N THR A 83 -1.17 6.40 -4.74
CA THR A 83 -0.61 7.22 -5.81
C THR A 83 -1.01 8.67 -5.61
N CYS A 84 -0.03 9.56 -5.60
CA CYS A 84 -0.22 11.00 -5.51
C CYS A 84 -0.75 11.55 -6.85
N ILE A 85 -1.68 12.46 -6.78
CA ILE A 85 -2.22 13.13 -7.96
C ILE A 85 -1.71 14.55 -8.01
#